data_adba5ab82775c105fdb624d0be59ec6a
#
_entry.id   adba5ab82775c105fdb624d0be59ec6a
#
_cell.length_a   1.000
_cell.length_b   1.000
_cell.length_c   1.000
_cell.angle_alpha   90.00
_cell.angle_beta   90.00
_cell.angle_gamma   90.00
#
_symmetry.space_group_name_H-M   'P 1'
#
loop_
_entity.id
_entity.type
_entity.pdbx_description
1 polymer ?
#
loop_
_entity_poly.entity_id
_entity_poly.type
_entity_poly.pdbx_seq_one_letter_code
_entity_poly.pdbx_strand_id
1 'polypeptide(L)'
;MKLIRTEDAAGQVLCHDITQIIPGEFKGARFRKGHIIQPEDIPVLLSIGKENLYVWEKKPGILHEDEAAALLYKAAAGKNIHGTDPKEGKIELIADCDGLLKINREALLAVNRTPQMMIATIHGDLPVKKGQKLAGTRIIPLVIEQEKMDAMQAAAGSEPILNVLPMQAKKFAVITTGSEVFKGRIEDKFTPILVGKLAEYGCEMTFHKVCDDDPAGITAAILEAKAEGCELIFTTGGMSVD
;
A
#
# COMPACT_ATOMS: atom_id res chain seq x y z
N MET A 1 3.49 16.53 31.27
CA MET A 1 4.98 16.50 31.32
C MET A 1 5.40 16.47 32.76
N LYS A 2 6.36 15.65 33.09
CA LYS A 2 6.93 15.51 34.43
C LYS A 2 8.44 15.62 34.32
N LEU A 3 9.07 16.36 35.25
CA LEU A 3 10.50 16.36 35.41
C LEU A 3 10.89 15.19 36.32
N ILE A 4 11.77 14.33 35.87
CA ILE A 4 12.26 13.18 36.63
C ILE A 4 13.78 13.12 36.57
N ARG A 5 14.41 12.39 37.48
CA ARG A 5 15.84 12.09 37.41
C ARG A 5 16.10 11.16 36.23
N THR A 6 17.23 11.34 35.58
CA THR A 6 17.59 10.53 34.38
C THR A 6 17.70 9.05 34.74
N GLU A 7 18.21 8.72 35.94
CA GLU A 7 18.32 7.34 36.41
C GLU A 7 16.96 6.62 36.51
N ASP A 8 15.87 7.37 36.75
CA ASP A 8 14.51 6.83 36.88
C ASP A 8 13.73 6.91 35.55
N ALA A 9 14.38 7.30 34.45
CA ALA A 9 13.71 7.64 33.21
C ALA A 9 13.49 6.44 32.26
N ALA A 10 14.00 5.24 32.54
CA ALA A 10 13.84 4.07 31.69
C ALA A 10 12.35 3.77 31.43
N GLY A 11 11.98 3.55 30.16
CA GLY A 11 10.60 3.31 29.72
C GLY A 11 9.76 4.58 29.59
N GLN A 12 10.28 5.76 29.91
CA GLN A 12 9.60 7.04 29.73
C GLN A 12 9.87 7.63 28.36
N VAL A 13 9.02 8.54 27.90
CA VAL A 13 9.08 9.17 26.58
C VAL A 13 9.62 10.59 26.70
N LEU A 14 10.68 10.91 25.95
CA LEU A 14 11.25 12.26 25.91
C LEU A 14 10.29 13.29 25.33
N CYS A 15 10.14 14.43 26.02
CA CYS A 15 9.27 15.53 25.58
C CYS A 15 9.92 16.47 24.55
N HIS A 16 11.24 16.41 24.38
CA HIS A 16 12.01 17.27 23.48
C HIS A 16 13.31 16.60 23.03
N ASP A 17 13.91 17.14 21.97
CA ASP A 17 15.21 16.68 21.48
C ASP A 17 16.31 16.90 22.51
N ILE A 18 17.17 15.93 22.70
CA ILE A 18 18.40 16.03 23.51
C ILE A 18 19.59 16.15 22.55
N THR A 19 20.18 17.33 22.51
CA THR A 19 21.34 17.60 21.65
C THR A 19 22.63 17.17 22.35
N GLN A 20 23.54 16.57 21.59
CA GLN A 20 24.91 16.29 21.97
C GLN A 20 25.86 17.09 21.08
N ILE A 21 26.90 17.67 21.68
CA ILE A 21 27.98 18.36 20.97
C ILE A 21 29.29 17.69 21.38
N ILE A 22 29.97 17.07 20.41
CA ILE A 22 31.34 16.57 20.56
C ILE A 22 32.19 17.42 19.62
N PRO A 23 33.06 18.29 20.15
CA PRO A 23 33.85 19.19 19.30
C PRO A 23 34.67 18.45 18.24
N GLY A 24 34.47 18.83 16.96
CA GLY A 24 35.13 18.20 15.82
C GLY A 24 34.52 16.90 15.31
N GLU A 25 33.57 16.28 16.02
CA GLU A 25 33.00 14.97 15.66
C GLU A 25 31.49 15.02 15.43
N PHE A 26 30.72 15.57 16.38
CA PHE A 26 29.23 15.49 16.30
C PHE A 26 28.56 16.73 16.89
N LYS A 27 27.56 17.25 16.16
CA LYS A 27 26.62 18.26 16.66
C LYS A 27 25.23 17.98 16.13
N GLY A 28 24.32 17.53 17.00
CA GLY A 28 22.95 17.21 16.59
C GLY A 28 22.12 16.63 17.72
N ALA A 29 20.87 16.28 17.39
CA ALA A 29 20.00 15.55 18.30
C ALA A 29 20.53 14.12 18.49
N ARG A 30 20.96 13.79 19.69
CA ARG A 30 21.38 12.44 20.09
C ARG A 30 20.17 11.57 20.36
N PHE A 31 19.18 12.15 21.04
CA PHE A 31 17.87 11.56 21.24
C PHE A 31 16.82 12.57 20.77
N ARG A 32 15.83 12.10 20.05
CA ARG A 32 14.77 12.95 19.53
C ARG A 32 13.56 12.96 20.47
N LYS A 33 12.76 14.00 20.39
CA LYS A 33 11.41 14.04 20.96
C LYS A 33 10.66 12.77 20.57
N GLY A 34 10.00 12.13 21.52
CA GLY A 34 9.29 10.88 21.29
C GLY A 34 10.11 9.61 21.50
N HIS A 35 11.42 9.73 21.71
CA HIS A 35 12.27 8.58 22.03
C HIS A 35 11.85 7.95 23.37
N ILE A 36 11.61 6.62 23.37
CA ILE A 36 11.37 5.83 24.57
C ILE A 36 12.73 5.50 25.16
N ILE A 37 13.02 6.04 26.33
CA ILE A 37 14.31 5.89 27.00
C ILE A 37 14.53 4.43 27.38
N GLN A 38 15.59 3.84 26.85
CA GLN A 38 16.02 2.49 27.20
C GLN A 38 17.03 2.52 28.37
N PRO A 39 17.20 1.44 29.16
CA PRO A 39 18.21 1.38 30.20
C PRO A 39 19.60 1.74 29.71
N GLU A 40 19.95 1.39 28.47
CA GLU A 40 21.25 1.66 27.86
C GLU A 40 21.45 3.14 27.52
N ASP A 41 20.39 3.93 27.43
CA ASP A 41 20.45 5.36 27.15
C ASP A 41 20.84 6.19 28.39
N ILE A 42 20.57 5.67 29.59
CA ILE A 42 20.78 6.36 30.83
C ILE A 42 22.25 6.83 30.99
N PRO A 43 23.28 5.97 30.83
CA PRO A 43 24.66 6.39 30.90
C PRO A 43 25.02 7.48 29.88
N VAL A 44 24.46 7.40 28.67
CA VAL A 44 24.70 8.37 27.60
C VAL A 44 24.09 9.72 27.97
N LEU A 45 22.84 9.74 28.45
CA LEU A 45 22.13 10.93 28.85
C LEU A 45 22.88 11.65 30.02
N LEU A 46 23.35 10.90 30.99
CA LEU A 46 24.17 11.45 32.11
C LEU A 46 25.49 11.98 31.57
N SER A 47 26.17 11.31 30.64
CA SER A 47 27.47 11.74 30.09
C SER A 47 27.37 13.07 29.33
N ILE A 48 26.21 13.43 28.80
CA ILE A 48 25.95 14.72 28.15
C ILE A 48 25.33 15.75 29.09
N GLY A 49 25.42 15.52 30.42
CA GLY A 49 25.01 16.44 31.45
C GLY A 49 23.51 16.54 31.69
N LYS A 50 22.75 15.52 31.36
CA LYS A 50 21.29 15.48 31.56
C LYS A 50 20.96 14.74 32.86
N GLU A 51 21.07 15.41 33.97
CA GLU A 51 20.71 14.89 35.30
C GLU A 51 19.20 14.71 35.49
N ASN A 52 18.41 15.53 34.81
CA ASN A 52 16.95 15.48 34.83
C ASN A 52 16.38 15.61 33.41
N LEU A 53 15.24 14.95 33.17
CA LEU A 53 14.56 14.92 31.90
C LEU A 53 13.10 15.29 32.05
N TYR A 54 12.58 16.03 31.07
CA TYR A 54 11.15 16.21 30.93
C TYR A 54 10.59 15.02 30.11
N VAL A 55 9.73 14.25 30.75
CA VAL A 55 9.14 13.05 30.15
C VAL A 55 7.62 13.10 30.14
N TRP A 56 7.03 12.35 29.20
CA TRP A 56 5.62 12.04 29.23
C TRP A 56 5.39 10.87 30.21
N GLU A 57 4.45 11.04 31.12
CA GLU A 57 4.03 9.97 32.01
C GLU A 57 3.11 9.01 31.23
N LYS A 58 3.47 7.72 31.14
CA LYS A 58 2.60 6.69 30.56
C LYS A 58 1.40 6.50 31.46
N LYS A 59 0.23 6.99 31.03
CA LYS A 59 -1.04 6.87 31.76
C LYS A 59 -1.90 5.80 31.10
N PRO A 60 -2.69 5.05 31.88
CA PRO A 60 -3.70 4.17 31.30
C PRO A 60 -4.60 4.95 30.32
N GLY A 61 -4.92 4.36 29.17
CA GLY A 61 -5.74 4.99 28.16
C GLY A 61 -5.01 6.01 27.25
N ILE A 62 -3.68 6.12 27.35
CA ILE A 62 -2.85 6.95 26.46
C ILE A 62 -1.81 6.05 25.77
N LEU A 63 -1.77 6.11 24.46
CA LEU A 63 -0.82 5.38 23.60
C LEU A 63 0.30 6.30 23.11
N HIS A 64 1.49 5.76 22.98
CA HIS A 64 2.58 6.41 22.24
C HIS A 64 2.27 6.40 20.73
N GLU A 65 2.78 7.38 19.98
CA GLU A 65 2.53 7.49 18.54
C GLU A 65 2.86 6.22 17.75
N ASP A 66 3.91 5.49 18.13
CA ASP A 66 4.31 4.26 17.44
C ASP A 66 3.38 3.08 17.79
N GLU A 67 2.90 3.00 19.05
CA GLU A 67 1.89 2.01 19.45
C GLU A 67 0.57 2.24 18.67
N ALA A 68 0.17 3.49 18.57
CA ALA A 68 -1.04 3.87 17.83
C ALA A 68 -0.85 3.72 16.31
N ALA A 69 0.35 3.99 15.77
CA ALA A 69 0.66 3.75 14.36
C ALA A 69 0.52 2.27 13.98
N ALA A 70 0.91 1.35 14.86
CA ALA A 70 0.72 -0.09 14.64
C ALA A 70 -0.77 -0.47 14.56
N LEU A 71 -1.63 0.14 15.38
CA LEU A 71 -3.09 -0.07 15.30
C LEU A 71 -3.67 0.50 13.99
N LEU A 72 -3.24 1.70 13.59
CA LEU A 72 -3.69 2.31 12.33
C LEU A 72 -3.22 1.51 11.11
N TYR A 73 -1.98 1.00 11.13
CA TYR A 73 -1.46 0.09 10.11
C TYR A 73 -2.30 -1.20 10.03
N LYS A 74 -2.63 -1.81 11.16
CA LYS A 74 -3.44 -3.04 11.21
C LYS A 74 -4.83 -2.84 10.60
N ALA A 75 -5.45 -1.68 10.76
CA ALA A 75 -6.72 -1.34 10.13
C ALA A 75 -6.57 -1.07 8.61
N ALA A 76 -5.41 -0.55 8.21
CA ALA A 76 -5.16 -0.16 6.82
C ALA A 76 -4.71 -1.32 5.94
N ALA A 77 -3.76 -2.14 6.39
CA ALA A 77 -3.07 -3.14 5.58
C ALA A 77 -3.80 -4.47 5.54
N GLY A 78 -4.12 -4.91 4.33
CA GLY A 78 -4.72 -6.21 4.05
C GLY A 78 -3.79 -7.15 3.31
N LYS A 79 -4.35 -7.93 2.38
CA LYS A 79 -3.63 -8.99 1.66
C LYS A 79 -2.49 -8.41 0.81
N ASN A 80 -1.34 -9.09 0.83
CA ASN A 80 -0.16 -8.79 0.03
C ASN A 80 0.40 -7.37 0.26
N ILE A 81 0.36 -6.92 1.51
CA ILE A 81 0.88 -5.63 1.96
C ILE A 81 1.61 -5.82 3.28
N HIS A 82 2.86 -5.36 3.36
CA HIS A 82 3.59 -5.23 4.62
C HIS A 82 3.86 -3.77 4.97
N GLY A 83 4.18 -3.52 6.23
CA GLY A 83 4.55 -2.21 6.74
C GLY A 83 6.05 -2.11 7.03
N THR A 84 6.58 -0.90 7.01
CA THR A 84 7.88 -0.59 7.62
C THR A 84 7.78 -0.63 9.14
N ASP A 85 8.92 -0.64 9.82
CA ASP A 85 8.95 -0.39 11.26
C ASP A 85 8.36 0.99 11.56
N PRO A 86 7.62 1.14 12.68
CA PRO A 86 7.11 2.42 13.13
C PRO A 86 8.25 3.41 13.38
N LYS A 87 8.09 4.64 12.90
CA LYS A 87 9.04 5.72 13.15
C LYS A 87 8.32 7.05 13.22
N GLU A 88 8.39 7.71 14.36
CA GLU A 88 7.73 9.01 14.59
C GLU A 88 6.23 8.96 14.23
N GLY A 89 5.53 7.92 14.67
CA GLY A 89 4.11 7.71 14.41
C GLY A 89 3.75 7.37 12.95
N LYS A 90 4.75 7.02 12.11
CA LYS A 90 4.56 6.68 10.69
C LYS A 90 4.86 5.23 10.41
N ILE A 91 4.08 4.63 9.51
CA ILE A 91 4.34 3.34 8.86
C ILE A 91 4.03 3.51 7.38
N GLU A 92 4.95 3.09 6.51
CA GLU A 92 4.72 2.99 5.07
C GLU A 92 4.17 1.61 4.73
N LEU A 93 3.19 1.54 3.85
CA LEU A 93 2.58 0.29 3.35
C LEU A 93 3.17 -0.02 1.98
N ILE A 94 3.68 -1.23 1.81
CA ILE A 94 4.46 -1.67 0.65
C ILE A 94 3.83 -2.94 0.06
N ALA A 95 3.76 -3.01 -1.27
CA ALA A 95 3.24 -4.17 -1.98
C ALA A 95 4.18 -5.39 -1.90
N ASP A 96 3.64 -6.56 -1.57
CA ASP A 96 4.39 -7.84 -1.52
C ASP A 96 4.51 -8.51 -2.88
N CYS A 97 3.64 -8.16 -3.83
CA CYS A 97 3.61 -8.73 -5.18
C CYS A 97 3.13 -7.71 -6.20
N ASP A 98 3.33 -8.03 -7.48
CA ASP A 98 2.67 -7.35 -8.59
C ASP A 98 1.17 -7.64 -8.55
N GLY A 99 0.34 -6.60 -8.69
CA GLY A 99 -1.10 -6.78 -8.58
C GLY A 99 -1.91 -5.51 -8.82
N LEU A 100 -3.19 -5.60 -8.57
CA LEU A 100 -4.13 -4.49 -8.60
C LEU A 100 -4.36 -3.96 -7.17
N LEU A 101 -4.08 -2.70 -6.93
CA LEU A 101 -4.38 -2.07 -5.64
C LEU A 101 -5.88 -1.78 -5.53
N LYS A 102 -6.52 -2.34 -4.52
CA LYS A 102 -7.91 -2.06 -4.15
C LYS A 102 -7.96 -1.27 -2.86
N ILE A 103 -8.78 -0.23 -2.84
CA ILE A 103 -8.96 0.66 -1.68
C ILE A 103 -10.44 0.76 -1.34
N ASN A 104 -10.78 0.46 -0.09
CA ASN A 104 -12.09 0.78 0.46
C ASN A 104 -12.15 2.29 0.76
N ARG A 105 -12.70 3.06 -0.18
CA ARG A 105 -12.74 4.53 -0.10
C ARG A 105 -13.60 5.04 1.04
N GLU A 106 -14.67 4.34 1.36
CA GLU A 106 -15.58 4.73 2.45
C GLU A 106 -14.89 4.57 3.81
N ALA A 107 -14.25 3.43 4.04
CA ALA A 107 -13.47 3.18 5.26
C ALA A 107 -12.28 4.13 5.36
N LEU A 108 -11.54 4.38 4.26
CA LEU A 108 -10.45 5.34 4.22
C LEU A 108 -10.92 6.75 4.62
N LEU A 109 -12.03 7.20 4.06
CA LEU A 109 -12.62 8.50 4.39
C LEU A 109 -13.08 8.57 5.85
N ALA A 110 -13.71 7.51 6.35
CA ALA A 110 -14.18 7.41 7.74
C ALA A 110 -13.02 7.51 8.73
N VAL A 111 -11.93 6.77 8.49
CA VAL A 111 -10.71 6.85 9.30
C VAL A 111 -10.07 8.23 9.23
N ASN A 112 -9.95 8.83 8.05
CA ASN A 112 -9.36 10.16 7.88
C ASN A 112 -10.21 11.31 8.46
N ARG A 113 -11.46 11.06 8.81
CA ARG A 113 -12.30 11.99 9.59
C ARG A 113 -12.02 11.91 11.10
N THR A 114 -11.37 10.86 11.57
CA THR A 114 -10.95 10.74 12.97
C THR A 114 -9.80 11.72 13.23
N PRO A 115 -9.88 12.59 14.26
CA PRO A 115 -8.85 13.59 14.51
C PRO A 115 -7.48 13.00 14.84
N GLN A 116 -6.43 13.73 14.51
CA GLN A 116 -5.03 13.46 14.92
C GLN A 116 -4.39 12.22 14.27
N MET A 117 -4.96 11.69 13.19
CA MET A 117 -4.38 10.62 12.40
C MET A 117 -4.72 10.78 10.92
N MET A 118 -3.97 10.11 10.06
CA MET A 118 -4.21 10.11 8.62
C MET A 118 -3.64 8.89 7.93
N ILE A 119 -4.28 8.51 6.83
CA ILE A 119 -3.78 7.55 5.84
C ILE A 119 -3.78 8.27 4.49
N ALA A 120 -2.60 8.42 3.87
CA ALA A 120 -2.44 8.92 2.51
C ALA A 120 -2.08 7.77 1.58
N THR A 121 -2.79 7.63 0.46
CA THR A 121 -2.61 6.53 -0.49
C THR A 121 -2.30 7.04 -1.89
N ILE A 122 -1.67 6.22 -2.73
CA ILE A 122 -1.73 6.38 -4.18
C ILE A 122 -3.15 6.06 -4.67
N HIS A 123 -3.43 6.31 -5.94
CA HIS A 123 -4.74 6.00 -6.51
C HIS A 123 -5.03 4.49 -6.47
N GLY A 124 -6.26 4.13 -6.08
CA GLY A 124 -6.76 2.76 -6.20
C GLY A 124 -7.11 2.39 -7.64
N ASP A 125 -7.37 1.10 -7.86
CA ASP A 125 -7.70 0.52 -9.16
C ASP A 125 -6.60 0.69 -10.22
N LEU A 126 -5.34 0.81 -9.75
CA LEU A 126 -4.14 0.86 -10.60
C LEU A 126 -3.26 -0.37 -10.38
N PRO A 127 -2.55 -0.83 -11.41
CA PRO A 127 -1.54 -1.86 -11.26
C PRO A 127 -0.36 -1.33 -10.43
N VAL A 128 0.14 -2.17 -9.54
CA VAL A 128 1.29 -1.89 -8.68
C VAL A 128 2.33 -2.99 -8.80
N LYS A 129 3.58 -2.65 -8.51
CA LYS A 129 4.71 -3.58 -8.53
C LYS A 129 5.12 -3.97 -7.12
N LYS A 130 5.67 -5.18 -6.96
CA LYS A 130 6.30 -5.61 -5.72
C LYS A 130 7.33 -4.58 -5.24
N GLY A 131 7.28 -4.22 -3.96
CA GLY A 131 8.15 -3.20 -3.36
C GLY A 131 7.68 -1.76 -3.55
N GLN A 132 6.59 -1.52 -4.28
CA GLN A 132 6.03 -0.19 -4.46
C GLN A 132 5.36 0.30 -3.18
N LYS A 133 5.62 1.56 -2.80
CA LYS A 133 4.91 2.22 -1.71
C LYS A 133 3.47 2.53 -2.15
N LEU A 134 2.52 2.07 -1.37
CA LEU A 134 1.08 2.18 -1.63
C LEU A 134 0.43 3.28 -0.83
N ALA A 135 0.87 3.42 0.42
CA ALA A 135 0.31 4.36 1.38
C ALA A 135 1.33 4.70 2.47
N GLY A 136 1.05 5.77 3.19
CA GLY A 136 1.68 6.10 4.46
C GLY A 136 0.61 6.39 5.50
N THR A 137 0.77 5.84 6.69
CA THR A 137 -0.05 6.18 7.86
C THR A 137 0.71 7.15 8.74
N ARG A 138 0.00 7.98 9.51
CA ARG A 138 0.59 8.85 10.51
C ARG A 138 -0.33 9.10 11.68
N ILE A 139 0.23 8.99 12.87
CA ILE A 139 -0.32 9.58 14.09
C ILE A 139 0.35 10.95 14.28
N ILE A 140 -0.45 12.00 14.43
CA ILE A 140 0.05 13.38 14.42
C ILE A 140 0.67 13.79 15.78
N PRO A 141 0.02 13.54 16.94
CA PRO A 141 0.59 13.87 18.24
C PRO A 141 1.54 12.76 18.71
N LEU A 142 2.47 13.12 19.60
CA LEU A 142 3.39 12.19 20.25
C LEU A 142 2.68 11.10 21.08
N VAL A 143 1.53 11.46 21.65
CA VAL A 143 0.65 10.54 22.39
C VAL A 143 -0.80 10.82 22.01
N ILE A 144 -1.61 9.78 21.99
CA ILE A 144 -3.03 9.85 21.61
C ILE A 144 -3.88 9.03 22.58
N GLU A 145 -5.12 9.44 22.80
CA GLU A 145 -6.07 8.72 23.65
C GLU A 145 -6.52 7.41 22.98
N GLN A 146 -6.59 6.34 23.79
CA GLN A 146 -7.09 5.02 23.37
C GLN A 146 -8.49 5.11 22.75
N GLU A 147 -9.36 5.93 23.31
CA GLU A 147 -10.73 6.13 22.81
C GLU A 147 -10.76 6.59 21.33
N LYS A 148 -9.78 7.42 20.89
CA LYS A 148 -9.67 7.82 19.49
C LYS A 148 -9.25 6.67 18.58
N MET A 149 -8.38 5.79 19.08
CA MET A 149 -7.98 4.60 18.35
C MET A 149 -9.12 3.58 18.26
N ASP A 150 -9.92 3.45 19.29
CA ASP A 150 -11.12 2.62 19.30
C ASP A 150 -12.16 3.17 18.31
N ALA A 151 -12.37 4.49 18.28
CA ALA A 151 -13.24 5.15 17.30
C ALA A 151 -12.72 4.96 15.86
N MET A 152 -11.41 5.03 15.63
CA MET A 152 -10.79 4.75 14.34
C MET A 152 -11.03 3.29 13.91
N GLN A 153 -10.85 2.32 14.81
CA GLN A 153 -11.10 0.91 14.51
C GLN A 153 -12.57 0.65 14.15
N ALA A 154 -13.50 1.27 14.89
CA ALA A 154 -14.92 1.20 14.58
C ALA A 154 -15.25 1.83 13.21
N ALA A 155 -14.61 2.96 12.87
CA ALA A 155 -14.77 3.64 11.59
C ALA A 155 -14.18 2.84 10.42
N ALA A 156 -13.05 2.15 10.62
CA ALA A 156 -12.43 1.29 9.61
C ALA A 156 -13.28 0.05 9.27
N GLY A 157 -14.07 -0.44 10.24
CA GLY A 157 -14.83 -1.68 10.09
C GLY A 157 -13.99 -2.94 10.28
N SER A 158 -14.51 -4.07 9.80
CA SER A 158 -13.89 -5.39 9.96
C SER A 158 -12.90 -5.74 8.83
N GLU A 159 -13.04 -5.10 7.67
CA GLU A 159 -12.23 -5.40 6.50
C GLU A 159 -11.08 -4.40 6.34
N PRO A 160 -9.89 -4.86 5.89
CA PRO A 160 -8.78 -3.96 5.64
C PRO A 160 -9.10 -2.90 4.57
N ILE A 161 -8.54 -1.70 4.75
CA ILE A 161 -8.78 -0.57 3.83
C ILE A 161 -8.08 -0.79 2.48
N LEU A 162 -6.86 -1.32 2.48
CA LEU A 162 -6.06 -1.57 1.28
C LEU A 162 -5.79 -3.06 1.09
N ASN A 163 -5.90 -3.53 -0.15
CA ASN A 163 -5.50 -4.89 -0.55
C ASN A 163 -4.78 -4.83 -1.90
N VAL A 164 -3.78 -5.68 -2.11
CA VAL A 164 -3.21 -5.94 -3.43
C VAL A 164 -3.71 -7.30 -3.91
N LEU A 165 -4.45 -7.29 -5.01
CA LEU A 165 -4.92 -8.50 -5.69
C LEU A 165 -3.87 -8.92 -6.71
N PRO A 166 -3.22 -10.09 -6.57
CA PRO A 166 -2.21 -10.54 -7.50
C PRO A 166 -2.76 -10.65 -8.92
N MET A 167 -1.95 -10.26 -9.91
CA MET A 167 -2.29 -10.53 -11.31
C MET A 167 -2.34 -12.04 -11.53
N GLN A 168 -3.36 -12.48 -12.26
CA GLN A 168 -3.55 -13.88 -12.62
C GLN A 168 -3.24 -14.09 -14.09
N ALA A 169 -2.31 -14.96 -14.37
CA ALA A 169 -2.07 -15.44 -15.74
C ALA A 169 -3.34 -16.13 -16.27
N LYS A 170 -3.74 -15.79 -17.50
CA LYS A 170 -4.93 -16.33 -18.15
C LYS A 170 -4.59 -16.84 -19.56
N LYS A 171 -5.28 -17.89 -20.00
CA LYS A 171 -5.32 -18.27 -21.40
C LYS A 171 -6.27 -17.35 -22.14
N PHE A 172 -5.84 -16.81 -23.26
CA PHE A 172 -6.69 -15.93 -24.04
C PHE A 172 -6.77 -16.32 -25.52
N ALA A 173 -7.86 -15.90 -26.13
CA ALA A 173 -8.11 -15.99 -27.55
C ALA A 173 -8.12 -14.61 -28.19
N VAL A 174 -7.69 -14.52 -29.43
CA VAL A 174 -7.94 -13.38 -30.32
C VAL A 174 -8.74 -13.86 -31.51
N ILE A 175 -9.86 -13.19 -31.80
CA ILE A 175 -10.68 -13.40 -32.99
C ILE A 175 -10.60 -12.10 -33.79
N THR A 176 -9.80 -12.14 -34.84
CA THR A 176 -9.62 -11.01 -35.75
C THR A 176 -10.72 -11.01 -36.79
N THR A 177 -11.53 -9.95 -36.81
CA THR A 177 -12.62 -9.78 -37.78
C THR A 177 -12.28 -8.73 -38.83
N GLY A 178 -12.87 -8.81 -39.97
CA GLY A 178 -12.68 -7.87 -41.06
C GLY A 178 -12.43 -8.60 -42.38
N SER A 179 -13.25 -8.32 -43.40
CA SER A 179 -13.15 -8.99 -44.70
C SER A 179 -11.83 -8.71 -45.40
N GLU A 180 -11.18 -7.60 -45.13
CA GLU A 180 -9.88 -7.24 -45.69
C GLU A 180 -8.73 -8.06 -45.08
N VAL A 181 -8.77 -8.34 -43.77
CA VAL A 181 -7.80 -9.22 -43.11
C VAL A 181 -8.08 -10.67 -43.49
N PHE A 182 -9.35 -11.07 -43.47
CA PHE A 182 -9.77 -12.44 -43.86
C PHE A 182 -9.37 -12.81 -45.30
N LYS A 183 -9.49 -11.87 -46.23
CA LYS A 183 -9.09 -12.03 -47.63
C LYS A 183 -7.58 -11.78 -47.85
N GLY A 184 -6.80 -11.53 -46.81
CA GLY A 184 -5.35 -11.30 -46.91
C GLY A 184 -4.96 -10.02 -47.62
N ARG A 185 -5.85 -9.02 -47.69
CA ARG A 185 -5.56 -7.70 -48.28
C ARG A 185 -4.72 -6.81 -47.44
N ILE A 186 -4.90 -6.94 -46.13
CA ILE A 186 -4.09 -6.26 -45.11
C ILE A 186 -3.63 -7.26 -44.03
N GLU A 187 -2.53 -6.95 -43.37
CA GLU A 187 -1.98 -7.75 -42.26
C GLU A 187 -2.63 -7.38 -40.94
N ASP A 188 -2.90 -8.38 -40.08
CA ASP A 188 -3.33 -8.16 -38.70
C ASP A 188 -2.22 -7.58 -37.84
N LYS A 189 -2.34 -6.32 -37.51
CA LYS A 189 -1.39 -5.60 -36.62
C LYS A 189 -1.85 -5.52 -35.17
N PHE A 190 -3.09 -5.90 -34.86
CA PHE A 190 -3.62 -5.82 -33.48
C PHE A 190 -3.24 -7.04 -32.66
N THR A 191 -3.29 -8.23 -33.19
CA THR A 191 -2.93 -9.45 -32.47
C THR A 191 -1.54 -9.41 -31.88
N PRO A 192 -0.46 -9.02 -32.60
CA PRO A 192 0.87 -8.91 -31.99
C PRO A 192 0.94 -7.93 -30.83
N ILE A 193 0.21 -6.81 -30.89
CA ILE A 193 0.16 -5.81 -29.82
C ILE A 193 -0.53 -6.39 -28.58
N LEU A 194 -1.67 -7.09 -28.75
CA LEU A 194 -2.38 -7.74 -27.66
C LEU A 194 -1.52 -8.81 -26.99
N VAL A 195 -0.86 -9.66 -27.78
CA VAL A 195 0.06 -10.69 -27.28
C VAL A 195 1.16 -10.05 -26.44
N GLY A 196 1.82 -8.99 -26.94
CA GLY A 196 2.87 -8.31 -26.21
C GLY A 196 2.38 -7.71 -24.88
N LYS A 197 1.24 -7.02 -24.90
CA LYS A 197 0.68 -6.40 -23.67
C LYS A 197 0.22 -7.43 -22.64
N LEU A 198 -0.39 -8.51 -23.06
CA LEU A 198 -0.92 -9.53 -22.15
C LEU A 198 0.18 -10.45 -21.61
N ALA A 199 1.27 -10.61 -22.34
CA ALA A 199 2.46 -11.31 -21.87
C ALA A 199 3.09 -10.65 -20.62
N GLU A 200 2.98 -9.31 -20.49
CA GLU A 200 3.45 -8.58 -19.28
C GLU A 200 2.73 -9.05 -18.00
N TYR A 201 1.54 -9.63 -18.12
CA TYR A 201 0.74 -10.18 -17.02
C TYR A 201 0.81 -11.71 -16.95
N GLY A 202 1.71 -12.34 -17.73
CA GLY A 202 1.86 -13.80 -17.78
C GLY A 202 0.74 -14.52 -18.55
N CYS A 203 -0.11 -13.79 -19.28
CA CYS A 203 -1.17 -14.38 -20.08
C CYS A 203 -0.60 -14.97 -21.38
N GLU A 204 -1.20 -16.09 -21.86
CA GLU A 204 -0.78 -16.81 -23.05
C GLU A 204 -1.91 -16.86 -24.06
N MET A 205 -1.62 -16.51 -25.33
CA MET A 205 -2.57 -16.72 -26.43
C MET A 205 -2.56 -18.19 -26.84
N THR A 206 -3.65 -18.89 -26.59
CA THR A 206 -3.80 -20.31 -26.96
C THR A 206 -4.72 -20.54 -28.11
N PHE A 207 -5.46 -19.51 -28.54
CA PHE A 207 -6.38 -19.60 -29.70
C PHE A 207 -6.32 -18.31 -30.52
N HIS A 208 -6.21 -18.43 -31.83
CA HIS A 208 -6.32 -17.32 -32.78
C HIS A 208 -7.12 -17.75 -34.00
N LYS A 209 -8.11 -16.96 -34.40
CA LYS A 209 -8.90 -17.21 -35.60
C LYS A 209 -9.20 -15.90 -36.31
N VAL A 210 -9.00 -15.89 -37.62
CA VAL A 210 -9.41 -14.78 -38.47
C VAL A 210 -10.76 -15.14 -39.09
N CYS A 211 -11.74 -14.25 -38.98
CA CYS A 211 -13.10 -14.43 -39.45
C CYS A 211 -13.47 -13.32 -40.45
N ASP A 212 -14.32 -13.65 -41.42
CA ASP A 212 -15.01 -12.62 -42.22
C ASP A 212 -16.02 -11.87 -41.32
N ASP A 213 -16.58 -10.77 -41.80
CA ASP A 213 -17.61 -9.96 -41.08
C ASP A 213 -19.00 -10.68 -41.13
N ASP A 214 -18.98 -11.94 -40.70
CA ASP A 214 -20.16 -12.78 -40.56
C ASP A 214 -20.44 -13.07 -39.08
N PRO A 215 -21.58 -12.59 -38.53
CA PRO A 215 -21.92 -12.82 -37.13
C PRO A 215 -21.98 -14.29 -36.72
N ALA A 216 -22.39 -15.18 -37.61
CA ALA A 216 -22.45 -16.61 -37.29
C ALA A 216 -21.07 -17.23 -37.18
N GLY A 217 -20.15 -16.91 -38.09
CA GLY A 217 -18.76 -17.34 -38.03
C GLY A 217 -18.01 -16.80 -36.84
N ILE A 218 -18.20 -15.50 -36.49
CA ILE A 218 -17.62 -14.88 -35.29
C ILE A 218 -18.14 -15.57 -34.03
N THR A 219 -19.45 -15.80 -33.92
CA THR A 219 -20.06 -16.50 -32.80
C THR A 219 -19.49 -17.91 -32.63
N ALA A 220 -19.37 -18.64 -33.73
CA ALA A 220 -18.79 -19.99 -33.71
C ALA A 220 -17.33 -19.97 -33.18
N ALA A 221 -16.52 -19.02 -33.64
CA ALA A 221 -15.13 -18.86 -33.18
C ALA A 221 -15.04 -18.52 -31.67
N ILE A 222 -15.95 -17.69 -31.17
CA ILE A 222 -16.02 -17.36 -29.72
C ILE A 222 -16.35 -18.62 -28.90
N LEU A 223 -17.32 -19.41 -29.34
CA LEU A 223 -17.72 -20.65 -28.68
C LEU A 223 -16.62 -21.70 -28.71
N GLU A 224 -15.89 -21.82 -29.83
CA GLU A 224 -14.73 -22.70 -29.98
C GLU A 224 -13.61 -22.29 -29.00
N ALA A 225 -13.22 -21.02 -28.98
CA ALA A 225 -12.23 -20.51 -28.05
C ALA A 225 -12.61 -20.78 -26.57
N LYS A 226 -13.89 -20.60 -26.21
CA LYS A 226 -14.41 -20.94 -24.89
C LYS A 226 -14.31 -22.44 -24.60
N ALA A 227 -14.62 -23.30 -25.56
CA ALA A 227 -14.53 -24.75 -25.42
C ALA A 227 -13.07 -25.21 -25.23
N GLU A 228 -12.10 -24.52 -25.84
CA GLU A 228 -10.65 -24.75 -25.65
C GLU A 228 -10.11 -24.19 -24.31
N GLY A 229 -10.97 -23.62 -23.49
CA GLY A 229 -10.61 -23.18 -22.14
C GLY A 229 -9.99 -21.78 -22.09
N CYS A 230 -10.17 -20.95 -23.13
CA CYS A 230 -9.78 -19.54 -23.06
C CYS A 230 -10.67 -18.79 -22.05
N GLU A 231 -10.04 -18.13 -21.08
CA GLU A 231 -10.72 -17.35 -20.03
C GLU A 231 -10.97 -15.90 -20.43
N LEU A 232 -10.18 -15.40 -21.40
CA LEU A 232 -10.34 -14.08 -22.00
C LEU A 232 -10.49 -14.26 -23.50
N ILE A 233 -11.42 -13.54 -24.12
CA ILE A 233 -11.64 -13.58 -25.58
C ILE A 233 -11.69 -12.14 -26.07
N PHE A 234 -10.78 -11.78 -26.96
CA PHE A 234 -10.72 -10.49 -27.61
C PHE A 234 -11.19 -10.60 -29.04
N THR A 235 -12.10 -9.73 -29.43
CA THR A 235 -12.48 -9.55 -30.81
C THR A 235 -11.92 -8.24 -31.33
N THR A 236 -11.23 -8.25 -32.45
CA THR A 236 -10.62 -7.08 -33.08
C THR A 236 -11.22 -6.88 -34.48
N GLY A 237 -11.34 -5.63 -34.91
CA GLY A 237 -11.96 -5.25 -36.20
C GLY A 237 -13.44 -4.87 -36.06
N GLY A 238 -14.07 -4.47 -37.16
CA GLY A 238 -15.50 -4.11 -37.20
C GLY A 238 -15.92 -2.90 -36.34
N MET A 239 -14.96 -2.06 -35.95
CA MET A 239 -15.22 -0.91 -35.08
C MET A 239 -15.47 0.39 -35.85
N SER A 240 -15.30 0.40 -37.18
CA SER A 240 -15.58 1.56 -38.02
C SER A 240 -17.03 1.50 -38.50
N VAL A 241 -17.72 2.63 -38.38
CA VAL A 241 -19.05 2.87 -38.99
C VAL A 241 -18.77 3.75 -40.19
N ASP A 242 -18.72 3.14 -41.38
CA ASP A 242 -18.63 3.85 -42.66
C ASP A 242 -20.02 4.27 -43.14
#